data_0635a0c14038693d494ce1647cb42647
#
_entry.id   0635a0c14038693d494ce1647cb42647
#
_cell.length_a   1.000
_cell.length_b   1.000
_cell.length_c   1.000
_cell.angle_alpha   90.00
_cell.angle_beta   90.00
_cell.angle_gamma   90.00
#
_symmetry.space_group_name_H-M   'P 1'
#
loop_
_entity.id
_entity.type
_entity.pdbx_description
1 polymer ?
#
loop_
_entity_poly.entity_id
_entity_poly.type
_entity_poly.pdbx_seq_one_letter_code
_entity_poly.pdbx_strand_id
1 'polypeptide(L)'
;MYSGLASIILRLYDLAYIERWNDHPRPFNISELDKQAHKAAIAYVIGRFEESFRDRKVDWLYLIEGLIFEALQRAVLTDIKPQVFHRITKERSKEINKFVFDKVGEDLRAFDRELYRRFVTYFEALDEPREKVLAKRIIKAAHFLATYWEFNMIYSVGIRFYGIEKVKEGIEDTIEDFFDLVGVERIYLRKKTFNFVDLVGQLRFQKRWILSPRIPATTVLGHVFIVAALSYLLSLKLSANPLSSQHGGPTSDPADP
;
A
#
# COMPACT_ATOMS: atom_id res chain seq x y z
N MET A 1 -19.52 -15.27 2.65
CA MET A 1 -19.20 -13.84 2.88
C MET A 1 -17.88 -13.64 3.63
N TYR A 2 -17.68 -14.28 4.79
CA TYR A 2 -16.43 -14.09 5.57
C TYR A 2 -15.21 -14.80 4.99
N SER A 3 -15.37 -15.87 4.19
CA SER A 3 -14.25 -16.60 3.60
C SER A 3 -13.39 -15.74 2.67
N GLY A 4 -13.98 -15.00 1.74
CA GLY A 4 -13.23 -14.12 0.84
C GLY A 4 -12.49 -12.99 1.58
N LEU A 5 -13.11 -12.37 2.60
CA LEU A 5 -12.46 -11.36 3.42
C LEU A 5 -11.24 -11.94 4.17
N ALA A 6 -11.41 -13.10 4.81
CA ALA A 6 -10.32 -13.75 5.52
C ALA A 6 -9.16 -14.09 4.58
N SER A 7 -9.45 -14.64 3.39
CA SER A 7 -8.43 -14.96 2.39
C SER A 7 -7.66 -13.73 1.93
N ILE A 8 -8.35 -12.61 1.66
CA ILE A 8 -7.71 -11.35 1.27
C ILE A 8 -6.76 -10.86 2.38
N ILE A 9 -7.23 -10.85 3.63
CA ILE A 9 -6.42 -10.38 4.77
C ILE A 9 -5.23 -11.31 5.02
N LEU A 10 -5.41 -12.64 4.96
CA LEU A 10 -4.30 -13.58 5.10
C LEU A 10 -3.26 -13.39 4.00
N ARG A 11 -3.69 -13.16 2.76
CA ARG A 11 -2.79 -12.88 1.64
C ARG A 11 -2.00 -11.57 1.84
N LEU A 12 -2.61 -10.53 2.43
CA LEU A 12 -1.87 -9.34 2.81
C LEU A 12 -0.86 -9.62 3.94
N TYR A 13 -1.16 -10.55 4.85
CA TYR A 13 -0.20 -10.99 5.85
C TYR A 13 0.99 -11.75 5.27
N ASP A 14 0.83 -12.42 4.13
CA ASP A 14 1.95 -13.10 3.44
C ASP A 14 3.10 -12.15 3.10
N LEU A 15 2.81 -10.84 2.95
CA LEU A 15 3.84 -9.82 2.77
C LEU A 15 4.84 -9.72 3.93
N ALA A 16 4.48 -10.19 5.12
CA ALA A 16 5.39 -10.22 6.27
C ALA A 16 6.48 -11.29 6.14
N TYR A 17 6.27 -12.31 5.28
CA TYR A 17 7.28 -13.33 4.97
C TYR A 17 8.24 -12.91 3.85
N ILE A 18 7.88 -11.89 3.07
CA ILE A 18 8.71 -11.40 1.97
C ILE A 18 9.78 -10.48 2.55
N GLU A 19 11.01 -10.97 2.63
CA GLU A 19 12.16 -10.19 3.06
C GLU A 19 12.68 -9.33 1.93
N ARG A 20 12.87 -8.05 2.21
CA ARG A 20 13.42 -7.08 1.28
C ARG A 20 14.93 -6.93 1.50
N TRP A 21 15.64 -6.54 0.45
CA TRP A 21 17.09 -6.33 0.51
C TRP A 21 17.87 -7.57 0.97
N ASN A 22 17.37 -8.77 0.65
CA ASN A 22 17.97 -10.03 1.02
C ASN A 22 19.31 -10.31 0.32
N ASP A 23 19.65 -9.55 -0.71
CA ASP A 23 20.91 -9.55 -1.45
C ASP A 23 21.90 -8.46 -1.00
N HIS A 24 21.55 -7.71 0.05
CA HIS A 24 22.39 -6.65 0.63
C HIS A 24 22.58 -6.87 2.13
N PRO A 25 23.76 -6.51 2.69
CA PRO A 25 23.92 -6.46 4.14
C PRO A 25 22.96 -5.42 4.70
N ARG A 26 22.21 -5.81 5.72
CA ARG A 26 21.18 -4.96 6.34
C ARG A 26 21.27 -5.03 7.86
N PRO A 27 21.05 -3.92 8.58
CA PRO A 27 21.17 -3.89 10.04
C PRO A 27 20.01 -4.60 10.75
N PHE A 28 18.89 -4.84 10.04
CA PHE A 28 17.68 -5.50 10.56
C PHE A 28 16.86 -6.10 9.41
N ASN A 29 15.93 -6.98 9.75
CA ASN A 29 15.01 -7.53 8.76
C ASN A 29 13.99 -6.48 8.32
N ILE A 30 13.79 -6.37 7.02
CA ILE A 30 12.86 -5.45 6.38
C ILE A 30 11.83 -6.30 5.62
N SER A 31 10.57 -6.22 6.02
CA SER A 31 9.48 -6.94 5.36
C SER A 31 8.80 -6.11 4.29
N GLU A 32 8.23 -6.79 3.30
CA GLU A 32 7.40 -6.13 2.30
C GLU A 32 6.13 -5.53 2.93
N LEU A 33 5.57 -6.15 3.98
CA LEU A 33 4.41 -5.62 4.71
C LEU A 33 4.71 -4.24 5.30
N ASP A 34 5.87 -4.07 5.96
CA ASP A 34 6.29 -2.78 6.51
C ASP A 34 6.51 -1.73 5.43
N LYS A 35 7.03 -2.15 4.29
CA LYS A 35 7.22 -1.25 3.15
C LYS A 35 5.88 -0.78 2.58
N GLN A 36 4.89 -1.65 2.44
CA GLN A 36 3.57 -1.26 1.96
C GLN A 36 2.86 -0.31 2.94
N ALA A 37 3.01 -0.53 4.24
CA ALA A 37 2.50 0.36 5.27
C ALA A 37 3.16 1.75 5.20
N HIS A 38 4.48 1.81 5.08
CA HIS A 38 5.22 3.07 4.96
C HIS A 38 4.86 3.81 3.67
N LYS A 39 4.77 3.08 2.54
CA LYS A 39 4.29 3.62 1.26
C LYS A 39 2.91 4.26 1.39
N ALA A 40 1.98 3.63 2.10
CA ALA A 40 0.64 4.17 2.30
C ALA A 40 0.65 5.50 3.08
N ALA A 41 1.45 5.60 4.15
CA ALA A 41 1.60 6.85 4.91
C ALA A 41 2.24 7.96 4.06
N ILE A 42 3.28 7.64 3.28
CA ILE A 42 3.93 8.60 2.37
C ILE A 42 2.94 9.06 1.29
N ALA A 43 2.18 8.14 0.68
CA ALA A 43 1.17 8.48 -0.32
C ALA A 43 0.10 9.43 0.23
N TYR A 44 -0.37 9.19 1.46
CA TYR A 44 -1.28 10.11 2.15
C TYR A 44 -0.67 11.52 2.27
N VAL A 45 0.57 11.61 2.73
CA VAL A 45 1.26 12.90 2.89
C VAL A 45 1.37 13.62 1.55
N ILE A 46 1.84 12.94 0.50
CA ILE A 46 1.97 13.54 -0.83
C ILE A 46 0.60 14.02 -1.33
N GLY A 47 -0.44 13.19 -1.26
CA GLY A 47 -1.79 13.55 -1.69
C GLY A 47 -2.33 14.79 -0.96
N ARG A 48 -2.14 14.88 0.37
CA ARG A 48 -2.54 16.06 1.15
C ARG A 48 -1.77 17.32 0.74
N PHE A 49 -0.50 17.20 0.38
CA PHE A 49 0.26 18.33 -0.14
C PHE A 49 -0.23 18.80 -1.52
N GLU A 50 -0.58 17.86 -2.42
CA GLU A 50 -1.12 18.21 -3.73
C GLU A 50 -2.45 18.97 -3.61
N GLU A 51 -3.33 18.56 -2.70
CA GLU A 51 -4.58 19.28 -2.42
C GLU A 51 -4.32 20.65 -1.80
N SER A 52 -3.43 20.74 -0.80
CA SER A 52 -3.24 21.96 0.00
C SER A 52 -2.40 23.04 -0.70
N PHE A 53 -1.47 22.66 -1.59
CA PHE A 53 -0.51 23.60 -2.20
C PHE A 53 -0.63 23.74 -3.70
N ARG A 54 -1.29 22.81 -4.39
CA ARG A 54 -1.45 22.81 -5.85
C ARG A 54 -2.92 22.85 -6.28
N ASP A 55 -3.85 22.81 -5.33
CA ASP A 55 -5.29 22.73 -5.58
C ASP A 55 -5.65 21.58 -6.55
N ARG A 56 -4.90 20.47 -6.47
CA ARG A 56 -5.13 19.28 -7.28
C ARG A 56 -6.04 18.32 -6.52
N LYS A 57 -7.17 17.97 -7.10
CA LYS A 57 -8.08 16.99 -6.53
C LYS A 57 -7.50 15.59 -6.62
N VAL A 58 -7.38 14.90 -5.48
CA VAL A 58 -6.93 13.50 -5.39
C VAL A 58 -8.14 12.58 -5.30
N ASP A 59 -8.19 11.55 -6.14
CA ASP A 59 -9.15 10.46 -5.96
C ASP A 59 -8.68 9.55 -4.83
N TRP A 60 -9.10 9.87 -3.60
CA TRP A 60 -8.70 9.13 -2.40
C TRP A 60 -9.17 7.68 -2.39
N LEU A 61 -10.35 7.40 -2.93
CA LEU A 61 -10.86 6.03 -3.02
C LEU A 61 -9.94 5.20 -3.93
N TYR A 62 -9.65 5.73 -5.11
CA TYR A 62 -8.76 5.09 -6.07
C TYR A 62 -7.34 4.91 -5.52
N LEU A 63 -6.83 5.91 -4.76
CA LEU A 63 -5.52 5.83 -4.11
C LEU A 63 -5.47 4.73 -3.05
N ILE A 64 -6.48 4.65 -2.17
CA ILE A 64 -6.57 3.61 -1.13
C ILE A 64 -6.67 2.23 -1.75
N GLU A 65 -7.54 2.06 -2.74
CA GLU A 65 -7.68 0.80 -3.48
C GLU A 65 -6.39 0.42 -4.18
N GLY A 66 -5.75 1.36 -4.86
CA GLY A 66 -4.47 1.13 -5.55
C GLY A 66 -3.37 0.65 -4.61
N LEU A 67 -3.28 1.21 -3.40
CA LEU A 67 -2.32 0.74 -2.39
C LEU A 67 -2.58 -0.71 -1.97
N ILE A 68 -3.84 -1.09 -1.77
CA ILE A 68 -4.24 -2.46 -1.42
C ILE A 68 -4.02 -3.40 -2.62
N PHE A 69 -4.38 -2.98 -3.82
CA PHE A 69 -4.25 -3.77 -5.05
C PHE A 69 -2.80 -4.08 -5.38
N GLU A 70 -1.91 -3.08 -5.27
CA GLU A 70 -0.47 -3.31 -5.46
C GLU A 70 0.12 -4.20 -4.35
N ALA A 71 -0.38 -4.10 -3.12
CA ALA A 71 0.02 -4.99 -2.03
C ALA A 71 -0.39 -6.44 -2.32
N LEU A 72 -1.62 -6.68 -2.80
CA LEU A 72 -2.10 -8.01 -3.22
C LEU A 72 -1.30 -8.55 -4.41
N GLN A 73 -1.03 -7.71 -5.41
CA GLN A 73 -0.17 -8.09 -6.53
C GLN A 73 1.21 -8.53 -6.03
N ARG A 74 1.79 -7.77 -5.12
CA ARG A 74 3.11 -8.07 -4.56
C ARG A 74 3.13 -9.37 -3.75
N ALA A 75 2.08 -9.65 -2.99
CA ALA A 75 1.93 -10.91 -2.25
C ALA A 75 1.91 -12.14 -3.18
N VAL A 76 1.34 -12.00 -4.38
CA VAL A 76 1.31 -13.07 -5.39
C VAL A 76 2.64 -13.23 -6.11
N LEU A 77 3.28 -12.11 -6.48
CA LEU A 77 4.53 -12.12 -7.27
C LEU A 77 5.77 -12.36 -6.42
N THR A 78 5.62 -12.33 -5.10
CA THR A 78 6.65 -12.64 -4.12
C THR A 78 7.99 -11.92 -4.35
N ASP A 79 9.12 -12.63 -4.16
CA ASP A 79 10.46 -12.06 -4.13
C ASP A 79 11.14 -12.07 -5.52
N ILE A 80 10.57 -11.36 -6.47
CA ILE A 80 11.22 -11.12 -7.77
C ILE A 80 12.14 -9.89 -7.62
N LYS A 81 13.42 -10.05 -7.97
CA LYS A 81 14.39 -8.95 -7.96
C LYS A 81 13.86 -7.74 -8.75
N PRO A 82 13.98 -6.51 -8.25
CA PRO A 82 13.40 -5.32 -8.89
C PRO A 82 13.78 -5.17 -10.37
N GLN A 83 15.05 -5.41 -10.73
CA GLN A 83 15.51 -5.28 -12.12
C GLN A 83 14.85 -6.31 -13.05
N VAL A 84 14.65 -7.54 -12.56
CA VAL A 84 13.95 -8.60 -13.30
C VAL A 84 12.46 -8.28 -13.39
N PHE A 85 11.86 -7.83 -12.29
CA PHE A 85 10.46 -7.44 -12.24
C PHE A 85 10.12 -6.31 -13.23
N HIS A 86 10.93 -5.24 -13.26
CA HIS A 86 10.72 -4.13 -14.20
C HIS A 86 10.84 -4.56 -15.66
N ARG A 87 11.79 -5.45 -15.98
CA ARG A 87 11.92 -5.97 -17.33
C ARG A 87 10.75 -6.84 -17.74
N ILE A 88 10.39 -7.79 -16.89
CA ILE A 88 9.27 -8.71 -17.16
C ILE A 88 7.93 -7.95 -17.25
N THR A 89 7.69 -6.99 -16.36
CA THR A 89 6.46 -6.17 -16.39
C THR A 89 6.38 -5.32 -17.65
N LYS A 90 7.49 -4.79 -18.15
CA LYS A 90 7.50 -4.02 -19.40
C LYS A 90 7.19 -4.89 -20.62
N GLU A 91 7.72 -6.12 -20.65
CA GLU A 91 7.62 -7.04 -21.81
C GLU A 91 6.33 -7.89 -21.76
N ARG A 92 5.85 -8.26 -20.57
CA ARG A 92 4.79 -9.25 -20.36
C ARG A 92 3.73 -8.82 -19.33
N SER A 93 3.40 -7.55 -19.30
CA SER A 93 2.42 -7.02 -18.32
C SER A 93 1.09 -7.77 -18.31
N LYS A 94 0.56 -8.09 -19.49
CA LYS A 94 -0.72 -8.81 -19.64
C LYS A 94 -0.68 -10.22 -19.03
N GLU A 95 0.42 -10.95 -19.23
CA GLU A 95 0.60 -12.31 -18.71
C GLU A 95 0.72 -12.28 -17.17
N ILE A 96 1.47 -11.31 -16.64
CA ILE A 96 1.63 -11.10 -15.20
C ILE A 96 0.29 -10.73 -14.57
N ASN A 97 -0.42 -9.79 -15.16
CA ASN A 97 -1.72 -9.36 -14.65
C ASN A 97 -2.70 -10.55 -14.66
N LYS A 98 -2.75 -11.32 -15.75
CA LYS A 98 -3.56 -12.53 -15.81
C LYS A 98 -3.23 -13.51 -14.69
N PHE A 99 -1.94 -13.79 -14.47
CA PHE A 99 -1.51 -14.68 -13.38
C PHE A 99 -1.98 -14.16 -12.01
N VAL A 100 -1.84 -12.86 -11.76
CA VAL A 100 -2.30 -12.24 -10.51
C VAL A 100 -3.82 -12.33 -10.38
N PHE A 101 -4.57 -12.05 -11.46
CA PHE A 101 -6.04 -12.14 -11.47
C PHE A 101 -6.52 -13.57 -11.23
N ASP A 102 -5.83 -14.58 -11.77
CA ASP A 102 -6.15 -15.99 -11.52
C ASP A 102 -5.93 -16.37 -10.04
N LYS A 103 -4.89 -15.81 -9.40
CA LYS A 103 -4.53 -16.12 -8.01
C LYS A 103 -5.37 -15.40 -6.95
N VAL A 104 -5.80 -14.18 -7.21
CA VAL A 104 -6.52 -13.34 -6.23
C VAL A 104 -8.00 -13.21 -6.57
N GLY A 105 -8.34 -13.47 -7.84
CA GLY A 105 -9.66 -13.16 -8.38
C GLY A 105 -10.81 -13.94 -7.74
N GLU A 106 -10.60 -15.19 -7.32
CA GLU A 106 -11.62 -15.98 -6.64
C GLU A 106 -11.97 -15.36 -5.27
N ASP A 107 -10.94 -15.04 -4.49
CA ASP A 107 -11.10 -14.42 -3.16
C ASP A 107 -11.80 -13.06 -3.25
N LEU A 108 -11.39 -12.22 -4.22
CA LEU A 108 -11.99 -10.91 -4.43
C LEU A 108 -13.46 -11.03 -4.91
N ARG A 109 -13.76 -11.93 -5.85
CA ARG A 109 -15.14 -12.16 -6.32
C ARG A 109 -16.04 -12.73 -5.23
N ALA A 110 -15.52 -13.62 -4.39
CA ALA A 110 -16.25 -14.18 -3.25
C ALA A 110 -16.53 -13.11 -2.19
N PHE A 111 -15.64 -12.14 -2.03
CA PHE A 111 -15.84 -11.01 -1.15
C PHE A 111 -16.78 -9.97 -1.77
N ASP A 112 -16.43 -9.43 -2.95
CA ASP A 112 -17.18 -8.38 -3.64
C ASP A 112 -16.84 -8.35 -5.14
N ARG A 113 -17.85 -8.57 -6.01
CA ARG A 113 -17.65 -8.60 -7.47
C ARG A 113 -17.24 -7.25 -8.04
N GLU A 114 -17.76 -6.16 -7.44
CA GLU A 114 -17.42 -4.81 -7.89
C GLU A 114 -15.99 -4.45 -7.52
N LEU A 115 -15.52 -4.82 -6.33
CA LEU A 115 -14.12 -4.66 -5.94
C LEU A 115 -13.19 -5.44 -6.89
N TYR A 116 -13.56 -6.67 -7.27
CA TYR A 116 -12.80 -7.42 -8.27
C TYR A 116 -12.73 -6.70 -9.61
N ARG A 117 -13.87 -6.14 -10.09
CA ARG A 117 -13.89 -5.36 -11.34
C ARG A 117 -12.96 -4.15 -11.25
N ARG A 118 -12.99 -3.39 -10.15
CA ARG A 118 -12.09 -2.25 -9.93
C ARG A 118 -10.62 -2.68 -9.86
N PHE A 119 -10.33 -3.84 -9.24
CA PHE A 119 -9.00 -4.43 -9.20
C PHE A 119 -8.45 -4.69 -10.62
N VAL A 120 -9.22 -5.34 -11.47
CA VAL A 120 -8.81 -5.61 -12.87
C VAL A 120 -8.63 -4.28 -13.62
N THR A 121 -9.58 -3.36 -13.52
CA THR A 121 -9.51 -2.05 -14.18
C THR A 121 -8.28 -1.27 -13.75
N TYR A 122 -7.87 -1.32 -12.47
CA TYR A 122 -6.69 -0.62 -11.97
C TYR A 122 -5.41 -0.99 -12.74
N PHE A 123 -5.25 -2.26 -13.12
CA PHE A 123 -4.05 -2.74 -13.82
C PHE A 123 -4.16 -2.69 -15.34
N GLU A 124 -5.37 -2.68 -15.92
CA GLU A 124 -5.58 -2.80 -17.36
C GLU A 124 -6.07 -1.51 -18.05
N ALA A 125 -6.55 -0.52 -17.30
CA ALA A 125 -7.02 0.73 -17.90
C ALA A 125 -5.88 1.48 -18.60
N LEU A 126 -6.10 1.81 -19.89
CA LEU A 126 -5.16 2.57 -20.71
C LEU A 126 -5.42 4.07 -20.60
N ASP A 127 -6.71 4.46 -20.53
CA ASP A 127 -7.13 5.84 -20.41
C ASP A 127 -7.84 6.07 -19.09
N GLU A 128 -7.31 6.93 -18.24
CA GLU A 128 -7.85 7.23 -16.93
C GLU A 128 -8.07 8.74 -16.74
N PRO A 129 -9.10 9.15 -15.97
CA PRO A 129 -9.27 10.53 -15.55
C PRO A 129 -8.02 11.09 -14.86
N ARG A 130 -7.83 12.40 -14.94
CA ARG A 130 -6.62 13.09 -14.40
C ARG A 130 -6.40 12.81 -12.91
N GLU A 131 -7.47 12.72 -12.13
CA GLU A 131 -7.42 12.46 -10.69
C GLU A 131 -6.89 11.05 -10.39
N LYS A 132 -7.24 10.06 -11.22
CA LYS A 132 -6.72 8.68 -11.11
C LYS A 132 -5.26 8.59 -11.56
N VAL A 133 -4.90 9.28 -12.64
CA VAL A 133 -3.51 9.39 -13.09
C VAL A 133 -2.65 10.01 -12.00
N LEU A 134 -3.14 11.09 -11.34
CA LEU A 134 -2.46 11.70 -10.20
C LEU A 134 -2.31 10.72 -9.03
N ALA A 135 -3.37 9.99 -8.68
CA ALA A 135 -3.33 8.99 -7.61
C ALA A 135 -2.30 7.89 -7.90
N LYS A 136 -2.25 7.33 -9.12
CA LYS A 136 -1.21 6.36 -9.53
C LYS A 136 0.20 6.95 -9.44
N ARG A 137 0.37 8.20 -9.86
CA ARG A 137 1.66 8.89 -9.77
C ARG A 137 2.10 9.07 -8.32
N ILE A 138 1.18 9.43 -7.42
CA ILE A 138 1.42 9.54 -5.98
C ILE A 138 1.84 8.19 -5.39
N ILE A 139 1.12 7.11 -5.71
CA ILE A 139 1.44 5.75 -5.24
C ILE A 139 2.85 5.34 -5.70
N LYS A 140 3.20 5.61 -6.96
CA LYS A 140 4.51 5.31 -7.52
C LYS A 140 5.62 6.11 -6.85
N ALA A 141 5.43 7.41 -6.65
CA ALA A 141 6.37 8.26 -5.92
C ALA A 141 6.58 7.77 -4.47
N ALA A 142 5.49 7.45 -3.78
CA ALA A 142 5.55 6.91 -2.42
C ALA A 142 6.29 5.57 -2.35
N HIS A 143 6.17 4.73 -3.38
CA HIS A 143 6.93 3.49 -3.49
C HIS A 143 8.44 3.74 -3.48
N PHE A 144 8.92 4.69 -4.28
CA PHE A 144 10.34 5.01 -4.36
C PHE A 144 10.85 5.72 -3.11
N LEU A 145 10.08 6.63 -2.52
CA LEU A 145 10.45 7.27 -1.25
C LEU A 145 10.51 6.28 -0.08
N ALA A 146 9.61 5.30 0.00
CA ALA A 146 9.69 4.23 0.99
C ALA A 146 10.95 3.36 0.77
N THR A 147 11.29 3.07 -0.50
CA THR A 147 12.51 2.34 -0.86
C THR A 147 13.76 3.15 -0.54
N TYR A 148 13.77 4.45 -0.80
CA TYR A 148 14.85 5.36 -0.45
C TYR A 148 15.09 5.43 1.07
N TRP A 149 14.03 5.49 1.85
CA TRP A 149 14.12 5.46 3.30
C TRP A 149 14.80 4.17 3.80
N GLU A 150 14.39 3.01 3.28
CA GLU A 150 15.02 1.73 3.59
C GLU A 150 16.49 1.69 3.15
N PHE A 151 16.76 2.17 1.93
CA PHE A 151 18.09 2.21 1.37
C PHE A 151 19.05 3.03 2.22
N ASN A 152 18.64 4.17 2.77
CA ASN A 152 19.48 4.98 3.65
C ASN A 152 19.96 4.21 4.88
N MET A 153 19.15 3.28 5.42
CA MET A 153 19.54 2.42 6.53
C MET A 153 20.57 1.36 6.09
N ILE A 154 20.40 0.81 4.90
CA ILE A 154 21.30 -0.19 4.31
C ILE A 154 22.62 0.45 3.91
N TYR A 155 22.54 1.61 3.26
CA TYR A 155 23.71 2.34 2.79
C TYR A 155 24.68 2.67 3.94
N SER A 156 24.15 3.01 5.11
CA SER A 156 25.00 3.32 6.29
C SER A 156 25.91 2.16 6.71
N VAL A 157 25.53 0.90 6.45
CA VAL A 157 26.33 -0.29 6.78
C VAL A 157 26.98 -0.91 5.55
N GLY A 158 26.49 -0.61 4.36
CA GLY A 158 26.87 -1.24 3.10
C GLY A 158 27.75 -0.42 2.16
N ILE A 159 28.22 0.76 2.57
CA ILE A 159 28.95 1.72 1.71
C ILE A 159 30.17 1.15 0.97
N ARG A 160 30.74 0.05 1.46
CA ARG A 160 31.91 -0.60 0.86
C ARG A 160 31.57 -1.76 -0.05
N PHE A 161 30.29 -2.10 -0.20
CA PHE A 161 29.89 -3.23 -1.02
C PHE A 161 29.76 -2.86 -2.49
N TYR A 162 30.14 -3.81 -3.34
CA TYR A 162 30.10 -3.63 -4.80
C TYR A 162 28.71 -3.26 -5.29
N GLY A 163 28.64 -2.22 -6.10
CA GLY A 163 27.41 -1.81 -6.79
C GLY A 163 26.47 -0.93 -5.95
N ILE A 164 26.75 -0.69 -4.66
CA ILE A 164 25.85 0.07 -3.78
C ILE A 164 25.64 1.52 -4.26
N GLU A 165 26.69 2.16 -4.81
CA GLU A 165 26.57 3.53 -5.36
C GLU A 165 25.63 3.57 -6.56
N LYS A 166 25.73 2.58 -7.46
CA LYS A 166 24.83 2.48 -8.61
C LYS A 166 23.35 2.29 -8.19
N VAL A 167 23.12 1.57 -7.10
CA VAL A 167 21.77 1.42 -6.53
C VAL A 167 21.28 2.75 -5.99
N LYS A 168 22.14 3.50 -5.31
CA LYS A 168 21.86 4.84 -4.79
C LYS A 168 21.46 5.79 -5.92
N GLU A 169 22.32 5.94 -6.92
CA GLU A 169 22.07 6.79 -8.08
C GLU A 169 20.74 6.44 -8.75
N GLY A 170 20.48 5.15 -9.02
CA GLY A 170 19.24 4.74 -9.67
C GLY A 170 17.97 5.01 -8.84
N ILE A 171 18.05 5.01 -7.50
CA ILE A 171 16.93 5.38 -6.64
C ILE A 171 16.74 6.90 -6.66
N GLU A 172 17.82 7.67 -6.54
CA GLU A 172 17.81 9.14 -6.53
C GLU A 172 17.28 9.69 -7.86
N ASP A 173 17.83 9.24 -9.00
CA ASP A 173 17.36 9.59 -10.34
C ASP A 173 15.84 9.34 -10.51
N THR A 174 15.38 8.17 -10.01
CA THR A 174 13.95 7.84 -10.11
C THR A 174 13.08 8.76 -9.24
N ILE A 175 13.57 9.21 -8.10
CA ILE A 175 12.82 10.14 -7.23
C ILE A 175 12.71 11.51 -7.88
N GLU A 176 13.76 11.97 -8.58
CA GLU A 176 13.77 13.26 -9.29
C GLU A 176 12.65 13.36 -10.33
N ASP A 177 12.29 12.23 -10.97
CA ASP A 177 11.14 12.16 -11.89
C ASP A 177 9.81 12.61 -11.25
N PHE A 178 9.73 12.67 -9.92
CA PHE A 178 8.52 13.02 -9.17
C PHE A 178 8.61 14.37 -8.44
N PHE A 179 9.62 15.20 -8.70
CA PHE A 179 9.75 16.51 -8.04
C PHE A 179 8.68 17.53 -8.44
N ASP A 180 7.87 17.24 -9.47
CA ASP A 180 6.65 17.99 -9.73
C ASP A 180 5.58 17.82 -8.62
N LEU A 181 5.70 16.78 -7.78
CA LEU A 181 4.86 16.57 -6.60
C LEU A 181 5.47 17.27 -5.37
N VAL A 182 4.79 18.28 -4.85
CA VAL A 182 5.28 19.11 -3.72
C VAL A 182 5.67 18.25 -2.52
N GLY A 183 4.89 17.20 -2.23
CA GLY A 183 5.15 16.31 -1.12
C GLY A 183 6.45 15.52 -1.27
N VAL A 184 6.81 15.14 -2.51
CA VAL A 184 8.06 14.41 -2.81
C VAL A 184 9.26 15.29 -2.53
N GLU A 185 9.30 16.50 -3.08
CA GLU A 185 10.38 17.45 -2.83
C GLU A 185 10.57 17.71 -1.33
N ARG A 186 9.48 17.94 -0.61
CA ARG A 186 9.52 18.23 0.84
C ARG A 186 10.02 17.07 1.68
N ILE A 187 9.67 15.84 1.32
CA ILE A 187 10.14 14.62 2.01
C ILE A 187 11.62 14.40 1.67
N TYR A 188 11.99 14.46 0.39
CA TYR A 188 13.35 14.22 -0.05
C TYR A 188 14.35 15.22 0.55
N LEU A 189 13.99 16.51 0.57
CA LEU A 189 14.82 17.57 1.18
C LEU A 189 14.76 17.59 2.72
N ARG A 190 14.20 16.59 3.35
CA ARG A 190 14.13 16.42 4.82
C ARG A 190 13.56 17.66 5.53
N LYS A 191 12.49 18.24 4.99
CA LYS A 191 11.71 19.29 5.65
C LYS A 191 10.94 18.73 6.85
N LYS A 192 10.24 19.55 7.61
CA LYS A 192 9.45 19.11 8.80
C LYS A 192 8.55 17.91 8.52
N THR A 193 8.02 17.77 7.31
CA THR A 193 7.22 16.64 6.86
C THR A 193 7.98 15.31 6.91
N PHE A 194 9.29 15.34 6.68
CA PHE A 194 10.13 14.15 6.78
C PHE A 194 10.10 13.54 8.18
N ASN A 195 10.02 14.36 9.23
CA ASN A 195 9.96 13.85 10.60
C ASN A 195 8.75 12.95 10.85
N PHE A 196 7.59 13.27 10.24
CA PHE A 196 6.40 12.41 10.32
C PHE A 196 6.63 11.09 9.55
N VAL A 197 7.14 11.18 8.33
CA VAL A 197 7.45 10.00 7.51
C VAL A 197 8.48 9.11 8.20
N ASP A 198 9.51 9.70 8.78
CA ASP A 198 10.54 8.99 9.54
C ASP A 198 9.98 8.32 10.79
N LEU A 199 9.16 9.03 11.57
CA LEU A 199 8.48 8.47 12.74
C LEU A 199 7.62 7.26 12.38
N VAL A 200 6.83 7.36 11.30
CA VAL A 200 6.03 6.23 10.83
C VAL A 200 6.93 5.08 10.38
N GLY A 201 8.00 5.36 9.65
CA GLY A 201 8.98 4.35 9.25
C GLY A 201 9.59 3.60 10.43
N GLN A 202 9.85 4.29 11.55
CA GLN A 202 10.40 3.70 12.78
C GLN A 202 9.45 2.73 13.50
N LEU A 203 8.15 2.76 13.24
CA LEU A 203 7.19 1.80 13.81
C LEU A 203 7.48 0.34 13.41
N ARG A 204 8.29 0.11 12.37
CA ARG A 204 8.78 -1.23 11.99
C ARG A 204 9.71 -1.86 13.03
N PHE A 205 10.33 -1.07 13.90
CA PHE A 205 11.18 -1.58 14.98
C PHE A 205 10.37 -2.01 16.21
N GLN A 206 9.12 -1.62 16.31
CA GLN A 206 8.24 -1.98 17.40
C GLN A 206 7.50 -3.28 17.07
N LYS A 207 7.76 -4.34 17.85
CA LYS A 207 7.11 -5.64 17.67
C LYS A 207 5.76 -5.67 18.39
N ARG A 208 4.78 -6.29 17.73
CA ARG A 208 3.46 -6.59 18.32
C ARG A 208 3.50 -7.96 19.01
N TRP A 209 2.62 -8.15 19.98
CA TRP A 209 2.40 -9.45 20.62
C TRP A 209 3.66 -10.07 21.23
N ILE A 210 4.46 -9.29 21.97
CA ILE A 210 5.78 -9.68 22.50
C ILE A 210 5.66 -10.94 23.40
N LEU A 211 4.56 -11.08 24.13
CA LEU A 211 4.33 -12.18 25.08
C LEU A 211 3.72 -13.44 24.45
N SER A 212 3.42 -13.43 23.15
CA SER A 212 2.81 -14.56 22.45
C SER A 212 3.69 -15.05 21.31
N PRO A 213 3.91 -16.35 21.16
CA PRO A 213 4.57 -16.92 19.99
C PRO A 213 3.80 -16.51 18.73
N ARG A 214 4.53 -16.09 17.68
CA ARG A 214 3.95 -15.72 16.39
C ARG A 214 4.92 -15.93 15.24
N ILE A 215 4.37 -16.35 14.13
CA ILE A 215 5.06 -16.51 12.85
C ILE A 215 4.11 -16.01 11.78
N PRO A 216 4.53 -15.02 10.96
CA PRO A 216 5.75 -14.21 11.06
C PRO A 216 5.72 -13.21 12.21
N ALA A 217 6.89 -12.66 12.56
CA ALA A 217 6.95 -11.57 13.50
C ALA A 217 6.27 -10.33 12.89
N THR A 218 5.27 -9.79 13.57
CA THR A 218 4.50 -8.63 13.12
C THR A 218 4.95 -7.37 13.84
N THR A 219 5.26 -6.32 13.11
CA THR A 219 5.59 -5.00 13.63
C THR A 219 4.33 -4.17 13.88
N VAL A 220 4.47 -3.06 14.59
CA VAL A 220 3.38 -2.07 14.71
C VAL A 220 3.05 -1.49 13.34
N LEU A 221 4.05 -1.19 12.52
CA LEU A 221 3.84 -0.63 11.18
C LEU A 221 3.03 -1.56 10.28
N GLY A 222 3.43 -2.82 10.17
CA GLY A 222 2.71 -3.81 9.37
C GLY A 222 1.29 -4.07 9.89
N HIS A 223 1.12 -4.12 11.22
CA HIS A 223 -0.20 -4.27 11.84
C HIS A 223 -1.16 -3.13 11.47
N VAL A 224 -0.69 -1.87 11.49
CA VAL A 224 -1.52 -0.71 11.12
C VAL A 224 -2.01 -0.80 9.68
N PHE A 225 -1.18 -1.29 8.75
CA PHE A 225 -1.61 -1.48 7.36
C PHE A 225 -2.71 -2.54 7.25
N ILE A 226 -2.58 -3.66 7.94
CA ILE A 226 -3.61 -4.71 7.94
C ILE A 226 -4.92 -4.18 8.54
N VAL A 227 -4.85 -3.43 9.66
CA VAL A 227 -6.04 -2.82 10.27
C VAL A 227 -6.70 -1.83 9.30
N ALA A 228 -5.93 -1.00 8.62
CA ALA A 228 -6.45 -0.05 7.64
C ALA A 228 -7.14 -0.76 6.46
N ALA A 229 -6.49 -1.79 5.90
CA ALA A 229 -7.07 -2.59 4.81
C ALA A 229 -8.36 -3.30 5.25
N LEU A 230 -8.36 -3.92 6.45
CA LEU A 230 -9.54 -4.57 7.00
C LEU A 230 -10.68 -3.56 7.22
N SER A 231 -10.39 -2.40 7.80
CA SER A 231 -11.39 -1.34 8.03
C SER A 231 -12.01 -0.87 6.71
N TYR A 232 -11.19 -0.67 5.68
CA TYR A 232 -11.66 -0.32 4.34
C TYR A 232 -12.58 -1.40 3.76
N LEU A 233 -12.14 -2.67 3.76
CA LEU A 233 -12.93 -3.77 3.23
C LEU A 233 -14.27 -3.94 3.98
N LEU A 234 -14.26 -3.81 5.30
CA LEU A 234 -15.49 -3.85 6.10
C LEU A 234 -16.43 -2.69 5.76
N SER A 235 -15.91 -1.49 5.54
CA SER A 235 -16.72 -0.32 5.17
C SER A 235 -17.47 -0.52 3.85
N LEU A 236 -16.87 -1.22 2.87
CA LEU A 236 -17.54 -1.58 1.62
C LEU A 236 -18.78 -2.45 1.87
N LYS A 237 -18.70 -3.40 2.82
CA LYS A 237 -19.84 -4.28 3.14
C LYS A 237 -20.93 -3.55 3.91
N LEU A 238 -20.57 -2.65 4.80
CA LEU A 238 -21.55 -1.85 5.56
C LEU A 238 -22.30 -0.89 4.64
N SER A 239 -21.62 -0.29 3.66
CA SER A 239 -22.22 0.60 2.67
C SER A 239 -23.12 -0.15 1.69
N ALA A 240 -22.83 -1.41 1.39
CA ALA A 240 -23.64 -2.26 0.51
C ALA A 240 -24.90 -2.83 1.20
N ASN A 241 -24.93 -2.88 2.54
CA ASN A 241 -26.07 -3.26 3.36
C ASN A 241 -26.43 -2.05 4.27
N PRO A 242 -27.16 -1.05 3.78
CA PRO A 242 -27.73 -0.08 4.69
C PRO A 242 -28.65 -0.86 5.62
N LEU A 243 -28.25 -0.94 6.91
CA LEU A 243 -29.13 -1.42 7.96
C LEU A 243 -30.45 -0.69 7.78
N SER A 244 -31.50 -1.43 7.41
CA SER A 244 -32.84 -0.92 7.30
C SER A 244 -33.11 -0.13 8.58
N SER A 245 -33.33 1.14 8.43
CA SER A 245 -33.80 2.05 9.48
C SER A 245 -35.25 1.66 9.85
N GLN A 246 -35.42 0.51 10.44
CA GLN A 246 -36.61 0.10 11.16
C GLN A 246 -36.40 0.37 12.64
N HIS A 247 -36.36 1.63 12.99
CA HIS A 247 -36.91 2.04 14.24
C HIS A 247 -38.32 2.54 13.95
N GLY A 248 -39.23 1.58 13.93
CA GLY A 248 -40.64 1.87 14.15
C GLY A 248 -40.75 2.62 15.46
N GLY A 249 -41.08 3.88 15.39
CA GLY A 249 -41.49 4.64 16.55
C GLY A 249 -42.66 3.98 17.24
N PRO A 250 -42.78 4.09 18.59
CA PRO A 250 -43.92 3.55 19.27
C PRO A 250 -45.18 4.24 18.75
N THR A 251 -46.11 3.45 18.23
CA THR A 251 -47.50 3.90 18.00
C THR A 251 -48.07 4.30 19.33
N SER A 252 -48.24 5.59 19.54
CA SER A 252 -49.10 6.12 20.62
C SER A 252 -50.53 5.76 20.25
N ASP A 253 -51.10 4.78 20.94
CA ASP A 253 -52.52 4.59 21.00
C ASP A 253 -53.20 5.81 21.62
N PRO A 254 -54.23 6.37 20.99
CA PRO A 254 -55.05 7.37 21.65
C PRO A 254 -56.02 6.63 22.58
N ALA A 255 -55.87 6.79 23.86
CA ALA A 255 -56.85 6.40 24.82
C ALA A 255 -58.11 7.28 24.69
N ASP A 256 -59.23 6.63 24.46
CA ASP A 256 -60.60 7.04 24.62
C ASP A 256 -61.07 6.87 26.08
N PRO A 257 -62.21 7.44 26.49
CA PRO A 257 -62.60 8.82 26.72
C PRO A 257 -62.55 9.20 28.20
#